data_ff3f1fccb9e6189ab434b6b78c4441bd
#
_entry.id   ff3f1fccb9e6189ab434b6b78c4441bd
#
_cell.length_a   1.000
_cell.length_b   1.000
_cell.length_c   1.000
_cell.angle_alpha   90.00
_cell.angle_beta   90.00
_cell.angle_gamma   90.00
#
_symmetry.space_group_name_H-M   'P 1'
#
loop_
_entity.id
_entity.type
_entity.pdbx_description
1 polymer ?
#
loop_
_entity_poly.entity_id
_entity_poly.type
_entity_poly.pdbx_seq_one_letter_code
_entity_poly.pdbx_strand_id
1 'polypeptide(L)'
;MTAARPSLLCFGEILWDFLPAGLFPGGAPFNVAYHLHRQGTGVLVVSAVGCDLLGDELRRRLEGWGLDTGGIARHPDLPTGHVRATVSARGDASYEIVANVAWDRITLTAEVLQRVHTAAGLIYGSLSQRSLHNLAALHQLLAVLPAGAWRIFDVNLRPPYDDPDLVNRLAAGATLLKLNAAEAARLVSGQSESAGREEADARTLAARTGCPTVCITAGDRGAGLLRSGQWHWEAGRPVAVADTVGSGDAFLAALVISLMGAKLSDAACLARACRIGEWVATQHGATPEYPAGGKL
;
A
#
# COMPACT_ATOMS: atom_id res chain seq x y z
N MET A 1 2.60 31.67 8.64
CA MET A 1 2.82 30.24 8.99
C MET A 1 1.98 29.40 8.06
N THR A 2 2.58 28.76 7.08
CA THR A 2 1.88 27.78 6.24
C THR A 2 1.45 26.62 7.14
N ALA A 3 0.14 26.34 7.19
CA ALA A 3 -0.37 25.16 7.89
C ALA A 3 0.43 23.93 7.43
N ALA A 4 1.01 23.21 8.38
CA ALA A 4 1.72 21.97 8.07
C ALA A 4 0.77 21.07 7.28
N ARG A 5 1.19 20.60 6.09
CA ARG A 5 0.39 19.69 5.30
C ARG A 5 0.13 18.43 6.14
N PRO A 6 -1.11 17.91 6.15
CA PRO A 6 -1.41 16.69 6.90
C PRO A 6 -0.46 15.58 6.46
N SER A 7 0.25 14.97 7.41
CA SER A 7 1.16 13.85 7.14
C SER A 7 0.42 12.53 7.24
N LEU A 8 0.75 11.61 6.34
CA LEU A 8 0.30 10.23 6.38
C LEU A 8 1.43 9.33 6.91
N LEU A 9 1.08 8.28 7.62
CA LEU A 9 2.01 7.21 7.99
C LEU A 9 1.75 6.01 7.08
N CYS A 10 2.81 5.38 6.55
CA CYS A 10 2.74 4.12 5.81
C CYS A 10 3.50 3.05 6.60
N PHE A 11 2.75 2.14 7.23
CA PHE A 11 3.28 1.09 8.10
C PHE A 11 3.36 -0.25 7.39
N GLY A 12 4.53 -0.84 7.35
CA GLY A 12 4.72 -2.20 6.85
C GLY A 12 6.09 -2.45 6.25
N GLU A 13 6.13 -3.39 5.31
CA GLU A 13 7.35 -3.86 4.70
C GLU A 13 8.02 -2.82 3.81
N ILE A 14 9.36 -2.78 3.91
CA ILE A 14 10.28 -2.23 2.93
C ILE A 14 11.32 -3.29 2.61
N LEU A 15 11.62 -3.48 1.35
CA LEU A 15 12.45 -4.59 0.91
C LEU A 15 13.14 -4.31 -0.43
N TRP A 16 13.98 -5.22 -0.85
CA TRP A 16 14.56 -5.27 -2.17
C TRP A 16 13.90 -6.35 -3.03
N ASP A 17 13.47 -5.99 -4.22
CA ASP A 17 13.11 -6.94 -5.26
C ASP A 17 14.34 -7.28 -6.08
N PHE A 18 14.81 -8.52 -5.95
CA PHE A 18 15.95 -9.06 -6.71
C PHE A 18 15.42 -9.61 -8.03
N LEU A 19 15.43 -8.77 -9.06
CA LEU A 19 14.95 -9.10 -10.39
C LEU A 19 16.14 -9.27 -11.36
N PRO A 20 15.96 -9.96 -12.51
CA PRO A 20 17.02 -10.08 -13.51
C PRO A 20 17.57 -8.73 -14.00
N ALA A 21 16.75 -7.69 -14.00
CA ALA A 21 17.13 -6.33 -14.40
C ALA A 21 17.89 -5.55 -13.30
N GLY A 22 17.98 -6.06 -12.07
CA GLY A 22 18.69 -5.40 -10.97
C GLY A 22 17.94 -5.41 -9.64
N LEU A 23 18.39 -4.54 -8.74
CA LEU A 23 17.82 -4.36 -7.40
C LEU A 23 16.89 -3.17 -7.38
N PHE A 24 15.64 -3.41 -7.03
CA PHE A 24 14.62 -2.38 -6.96
C PHE A 24 14.05 -2.29 -5.55
N PRO A 25 13.93 -1.09 -4.97
CA PRO A 25 13.19 -0.91 -3.73
C PRO A 25 11.73 -1.29 -3.92
N GLY A 26 11.18 -2.05 -2.98
CA GLY A 26 9.81 -2.54 -3.00
C GLY A 26 9.18 -2.61 -1.61
N GLY A 27 7.97 -3.16 -1.57
CA GLY A 27 7.11 -3.20 -0.40
C GLY A 27 5.90 -2.30 -0.59
N ALA A 28 4.67 -2.85 -0.50
CA ALA A 28 3.47 -2.10 -0.86
C ALA A 28 3.29 -0.81 -0.03
N PRO A 29 3.43 -0.80 1.31
CA PRO A 29 3.31 0.44 2.09
C PRO A 29 4.39 1.48 1.73
N PHE A 30 5.59 1.03 1.40
CA PHE A 30 6.66 1.91 0.92
C PHE A 30 6.34 2.47 -0.47
N ASN A 31 5.87 1.65 -1.41
CA ASN A 31 5.48 2.11 -2.75
C ASN A 31 4.38 3.17 -2.67
N VAL A 32 3.35 2.95 -1.83
CA VAL A 32 2.31 3.95 -1.56
C VAL A 32 2.92 5.25 -1.04
N ALA A 33 3.86 5.17 -0.08
CA ALA A 33 4.54 6.34 0.47
C ALA A 33 5.32 7.11 -0.61
N TYR A 34 6.03 6.40 -1.49
CA TYR A 34 6.72 7.01 -2.63
C TYR A 34 5.75 7.81 -3.50
N HIS A 35 4.63 7.21 -3.90
CA HIS A 35 3.65 7.86 -4.76
C HIS A 35 2.94 9.04 -4.07
N LEU A 36 2.67 8.96 -2.76
CA LEU A 36 2.16 10.07 -1.96
C LEU A 36 3.14 11.25 -1.96
N HIS A 37 4.42 10.97 -1.72
CA HIS A 37 5.49 11.96 -1.71
C HIS A 37 5.63 12.65 -3.06
N ARG A 38 5.69 11.86 -4.15
CA ARG A 38 5.81 12.38 -5.53
C ARG A 38 4.62 13.26 -5.93
N GLN A 39 3.45 13.05 -5.33
CA GLN A 39 2.27 13.89 -5.52
C GLN A 39 2.18 15.05 -4.50
N GLY A 40 3.24 15.33 -3.75
CA GLY A 40 3.38 16.48 -2.85
C GLY A 40 2.68 16.33 -1.50
N THR A 41 2.38 15.09 -1.06
CA THR A 41 1.82 14.80 0.26
C THR A 41 2.94 14.50 1.25
N GLY A 42 2.85 15.07 2.46
CA GLY A 42 3.74 14.70 3.57
C GLY A 42 3.49 13.27 3.99
N VAL A 43 4.54 12.46 4.06
CA VAL A 43 4.44 11.05 4.42
C VAL A 43 5.65 10.61 5.23
N LEU A 44 5.44 9.69 6.18
CA LEU A 44 6.50 9.01 6.92
C LEU A 44 6.36 7.49 6.70
N VAL A 45 7.43 6.87 6.21
CA VAL A 45 7.52 5.40 6.11
C VAL A 45 7.84 4.84 7.50
N VAL A 46 7.00 3.93 7.98
CA VAL A 46 7.18 3.24 9.27
C VAL A 46 7.52 1.80 9.00
N SER A 47 8.80 1.48 9.09
CA SER A 47 9.35 0.16 8.73
C SER A 47 10.65 -0.13 9.48
N ALA A 48 11.35 -1.19 9.09
CA ALA A 48 12.70 -1.47 9.59
C ALA A 48 13.59 -2.08 8.49
N VAL A 49 14.88 -1.74 8.55
CA VAL A 49 15.95 -2.32 7.73
C VAL A 49 17.04 -2.90 8.65
N GLY A 50 17.86 -3.79 8.13
CA GLY A 50 19.03 -4.31 8.84
C GLY A 50 20.14 -3.26 8.99
N CYS A 51 21.07 -3.53 9.90
CA CYS A 51 22.36 -2.82 9.98
C CYS A 51 23.33 -3.43 8.95
N ASP A 52 22.93 -3.44 7.68
CA ASP A 52 23.68 -4.03 6.56
C ASP A 52 23.71 -3.09 5.35
N LEU A 53 24.51 -3.44 4.33
CA LEU A 53 24.69 -2.62 3.12
C LEU A 53 23.37 -2.40 2.35
N LEU A 54 22.49 -3.38 2.35
CA LEU A 54 21.18 -3.27 1.68
C LEU A 54 20.27 -2.27 2.40
N GLY A 55 20.31 -2.26 3.73
CA GLY A 55 19.59 -1.28 4.56
C GLY A 55 20.12 0.14 4.40
N ASP A 56 21.44 0.29 4.35
CA ASP A 56 22.08 1.58 4.12
C ASP A 56 21.72 2.12 2.73
N GLU A 57 21.76 1.29 1.70
CA GLU A 57 21.42 1.68 0.33
C GLU A 57 19.92 2.01 0.18
N LEU A 58 19.01 1.28 0.82
CA LEU A 58 17.59 1.66 0.84
C LEU A 58 17.40 3.06 1.41
N ARG A 59 17.95 3.32 2.60
CA ARG A 59 17.85 4.63 3.24
C ARG A 59 18.44 5.73 2.36
N ARG A 60 19.62 5.50 1.78
CA ARG A 60 20.27 6.45 0.87
C ARG A 60 19.38 6.78 -0.34
N ARG A 61 18.72 5.78 -0.94
CA ARG A 61 17.80 6.03 -2.08
C ARG A 61 16.57 6.82 -1.66
N LEU A 62 15.97 6.49 -0.52
CA LEU A 62 14.81 7.23 -0.01
C LEU A 62 15.15 8.70 0.25
N GLU A 63 16.30 8.95 0.90
CA GLU A 63 16.81 10.30 1.15
C GLU A 63 17.09 11.04 -0.16
N GLY A 64 17.66 10.35 -1.16
CA GLY A 64 17.86 10.90 -2.50
C GLY A 64 16.57 11.29 -3.21
N TRP A 65 15.45 10.63 -2.90
CA TRP A 65 14.11 11.00 -3.39
C TRP A 65 13.42 12.07 -2.54
N GLY A 66 14.04 12.48 -1.44
CA GLY A 66 13.48 13.44 -0.49
C GLY A 66 12.48 12.87 0.51
N LEU A 67 12.41 11.53 0.63
CA LEU A 67 11.61 10.86 1.65
C LEU A 67 12.30 10.92 3.01
N ASP A 68 11.48 11.15 4.05
CA ASP A 68 11.95 11.14 5.44
C ASP A 68 12.16 9.69 5.91
N THR A 69 13.37 9.38 6.35
CA THR A 69 13.77 8.06 6.85
C THR A 69 13.70 7.94 8.38
N GLY A 70 13.21 8.96 9.09
CA GLY A 70 13.10 8.97 10.55
C GLY A 70 12.17 7.91 11.14
N GLY A 71 11.22 7.40 10.35
CA GLY A 71 10.33 6.30 10.73
C GLY A 71 10.89 4.91 10.42
N ILE A 72 12.07 4.80 9.80
CA ILE A 72 12.68 3.51 9.44
C ILE A 72 13.70 3.12 10.51
N ALA A 73 13.32 2.17 11.35
CA ALA A 73 14.21 1.63 12.39
C ALA A 73 15.36 0.81 11.77
N ARG A 74 16.48 0.70 12.49
CA ARG A 74 17.59 -0.19 12.13
C ARG A 74 17.60 -1.37 13.10
N HIS A 75 17.48 -2.58 12.57
CA HIS A 75 17.51 -3.79 13.39
C HIS A 75 18.97 -4.33 13.46
N PRO A 76 19.53 -4.54 14.67
CA PRO A 76 20.92 -4.96 14.81
C PRO A 76 21.19 -6.38 14.30
N ASP A 77 20.23 -7.31 14.47
CA ASP A 77 20.45 -8.73 14.28
C ASP A 77 19.73 -9.31 13.05
N LEU A 78 18.71 -8.63 12.52
CA LEU A 78 17.96 -9.12 11.37
C LEU A 78 18.40 -8.41 10.09
N PRO A 79 18.54 -9.16 8.98
CA PRO A 79 18.93 -8.59 7.70
C PRO A 79 17.80 -7.74 7.08
N THR A 80 18.18 -6.87 6.17
CA THR A 80 17.23 -6.14 5.33
C THR A 80 16.39 -7.10 4.49
N GLY A 81 15.07 -6.85 4.44
CA GLY A 81 14.14 -7.67 3.70
C GLY A 81 14.39 -7.69 2.20
N HIS A 82 14.14 -8.83 1.59
CA HIS A 82 14.21 -8.98 0.14
C HIS A 82 13.25 -10.07 -0.37
N VAL A 83 12.89 -9.94 -1.65
CA VAL A 83 12.20 -10.97 -2.43
C VAL A 83 13.23 -11.65 -3.31
N ARG A 84 13.26 -12.98 -3.26
CA ARG A 84 14.12 -13.81 -4.09
C ARG A 84 13.32 -14.38 -5.24
N ALA A 85 13.73 -14.08 -6.47
CA ALA A 85 13.22 -14.75 -7.64
C ALA A 85 14.00 -16.06 -7.85
N THR A 86 13.30 -17.18 -7.96
CA THR A 86 13.87 -18.49 -8.32
C THR A 86 13.27 -18.91 -9.65
N VAL A 87 14.12 -19.16 -10.63
CA VAL A 87 13.67 -19.66 -11.95
C VAL A 87 13.83 -21.18 -11.97
N SER A 88 12.75 -21.91 -12.23
CA SER A 88 12.76 -23.34 -12.38
C SER A 88 13.51 -23.77 -13.65
N ALA A 89 13.91 -25.05 -13.74
CA ALA A 89 14.50 -25.60 -14.96
C ALA A 89 13.57 -25.52 -16.20
N ARG A 90 12.26 -25.26 -16.00
CA ARG A 90 11.27 -25.05 -17.05
C ARG A 90 11.07 -23.58 -17.42
N GLY A 91 11.80 -22.65 -16.77
CA GLY A 91 11.68 -21.22 -17.01
C GLY A 91 10.59 -20.51 -16.18
N ASP A 92 9.86 -21.26 -15.31
CA ASP A 92 8.85 -20.65 -14.44
C ASP A 92 9.53 -19.89 -13.31
N ALA A 93 9.18 -18.60 -13.14
CA ALA A 93 9.66 -17.80 -12.03
C ALA A 93 8.75 -17.99 -10.80
N SER A 94 9.35 -18.25 -9.65
CA SER A 94 8.69 -18.19 -8.35
C SER A 94 9.34 -17.11 -7.50
N TYR A 95 8.53 -16.42 -6.70
CA TYR A 95 8.98 -15.32 -5.84
C TYR A 95 8.80 -15.71 -4.38
N GLU A 96 9.87 -15.69 -3.63
CA GLU A 96 9.87 -15.97 -2.20
C GLU A 96 10.10 -14.68 -1.41
N ILE A 97 9.15 -14.30 -0.58
CA ILE A 97 9.31 -13.21 0.38
C ILE A 97 10.02 -13.78 1.61
N VAL A 98 11.29 -13.47 1.75
CA VAL A 98 12.12 -14.02 2.83
C VAL A 98 11.56 -13.64 4.19
N ALA A 99 11.52 -14.62 5.10
CA ALA A 99 11.09 -14.43 6.48
C ALA A 99 12.29 -14.16 7.42
N ASN A 100 12.00 -13.72 8.64
CA ASN A 100 13.00 -13.36 9.66
C ASN A 100 13.95 -12.24 9.18
N VAL A 101 13.35 -11.20 8.66
CA VAL A 101 14.04 -9.98 8.20
C VAL A 101 13.63 -8.78 9.08
N ALA A 102 14.34 -7.67 8.95
CA ALA A 102 14.19 -6.51 9.82
C ALA A 102 12.74 -5.99 9.90
N TRP A 103 12.04 -5.89 8.77
CA TRP A 103 10.64 -5.44 8.79
C TRP A 103 9.64 -6.44 9.41
N ASP A 104 10.04 -7.66 9.77
CA ASP A 104 9.22 -8.53 10.62
C ASP A 104 9.22 -8.08 12.08
N ARG A 105 10.09 -7.12 12.45
CA ARG A 105 10.20 -6.56 13.81
C ARG A 105 10.33 -5.04 13.77
N ILE A 106 9.30 -4.37 13.26
CA ILE A 106 9.25 -2.90 13.17
C ILE A 106 9.19 -2.30 14.58
N THR A 107 10.23 -1.59 14.95
CA THR A 107 10.27 -0.82 16.19
C THR A 107 9.78 0.59 15.92
N LEU A 108 8.81 1.07 16.70
CA LEU A 108 8.30 2.43 16.58
C LEU A 108 9.36 3.43 17.08
N THR A 109 9.90 4.22 16.18
CA THR A 109 10.89 5.24 16.53
C THR A 109 10.25 6.40 17.30
N ALA A 110 11.06 7.21 18.00
CA ALA A 110 10.57 8.42 18.66
C ALA A 110 9.85 9.36 17.67
N GLU A 111 10.35 9.46 16.44
CA GLU A 111 9.74 10.24 15.37
C GLU A 111 8.32 9.75 15.04
N VAL A 112 8.13 8.44 14.90
CA VAL A 112 6.81 7.83 14.65
C VAL A 112 5.86 8.12 15.80
N LEU A 113 6.30 7.90 17.05
CA LEU A 113 5.48 8.12 18.23
C LEU A 113 5.08 9.59 18.41
N GLN A 114 5.92 10.51 17.98
CA GLN A 114 5.60 11.94 17.99
C GLN A 114 4.58 12.29 16.89
N ARG A 115 4.78 11.81 15.66
CA ARG A 115 3.97 12.18 14.50
C ARG A 115 2.59 11.53 14.46
N VAL A 116 2.42 10.35 15.04
CA VAL A 116 1.14 9.62 14.99
C VAL A 116 -0.01 10.43 15.58
N HIS A 117 0.23 11.22 16.61
CA HIS A 117 -0.80 12.04 17.30
C HIS A 117 -1.36 13.18 16.42
N THR A 118 -0.69 13.55 15.36
CA THR A 118 -1.10 14.61 14.42
C THR A 118 -1.29 14.11 13.01
N ALA A 119 -1.16 12.77 12.79
CA ALA A 119 -1.28 12.19 11.48
C ALA A 119 -2.71 12.27 10.95
N ALA A 120 -2.83 12.60 9.67
CA ALA A 120 -4.12 12.61 8.98
C ALA A 120 -4.63 11.21 8.63
N GLY A 121 -3.74 10.22 8.65
CA GLY A 121 -4.09 8.81 8.44
C GLY A 121 -2.91 7.87 8.51
N LEU A 122 -3.24 6.59 8.61
CA LEU A 122 -2.32 5.47 8.64
C LEU A 122 -2.71 4.48 7.55
N ILE A 123 -1.75 4.15 6.67
CA ILE A 123 -1.87 3.16 5.61
C ILE A 123 -1.10 1.90 6.04
N TYR A 124 -1.73 0.74 5.93
CA TYR A 124 -1.14 -0.54 6.30
C TYR A 124 -1.64 -1.67 5.42
N GLY A 125 -0.85 -2.73 5.29
CA GLY A 125 -1.17 -3.95 4.53
C GLY A 125 -1.31 -5.18 5.43
N SER A 126 -1.63 -6.34 4.82
CA SER A 126 -1.72 -7.62 5.53
C SER A 126 -0.36 -8.26 5.76
N LEU A 127 0.58 -8.15 4.81
CA LEU A 127 1.83 -8.93 4.80
C LEU A 127 2.70 -8.70 6.04
N SER A 128 2.92 -7.45 6.42
CA SER A 128 3.75 -7.14 7.59
C SER A 128 3.12 -7.63 8.90
N GLN A 129 1.82 -7.90 8.92
CA GLN A 129 1.09 -8.44 10.07
C GLN A 129 1.26 -9.97 10.22
N ARG A 130 2.06 -10.62 9.36
CA ARG A 130 2.51 -12.01 9.56
C ARG A 130 3.31 -12.17 10.86
N SER A 131 3.84 -11.07 11.39
CA SER A 131 4.52 -10.98 12.67
C SER A 131 3.58 -10.45 13.75
N LEU A 132 3.44 -11.18 14.88
CA LEU A 132 2.70 -10.71 16.04
C LEU A 132 3.27 -9.43 16.64
N HIS A 133 4.60 -9.24 16.53
CA HIS A 133 5.28 -8.00 16.95
C HIS A 133 4.73 -6.80 16.17
N ASN A 134 4.65 -6.91 14.85
CA ASN A 134 4.13 -5.84 13.99
C ASN A 134 2.63 -5.61 14.19
N LEU A 135 1.87 -6.69 14.41
CA LEU A 135 0.45 -6.56 14.72
C LEU A 135 0.23 -5.76 16.00
N ALA A 136 1.04 -6.01 17.05
CA ALA A 136 1.01 -5.23 18.29
C ALA A 136 1.42 -3.76 18.05
N ALA A 137 2.46 -3.51 17.26
CA ALA A 137 2.90 -2.16 16.91
C ALA A 137 1.82 -1.41 16.11
N LEU A 138 1.17 -2.06 15.14
CA LEU A 138 0.05 -1.50 14.39
C LEU A 138 -1.11 -1.13 15.32
N HIS A 139 -1.50 -2.02 16.23
CA HIS A 139 -2.56 -1.74 17.20
C HIS A 139 -2.21 -0.55 18.12
N GLN A 140 -0.95 -0.44 18.53
CA GLN A 140 -0.48 0.72 19.30
C GLN A 140 -0.66 2.03 18.50
N LEU A 141 -0.28 2.05 17.22
CA LEU A 141 -0.47 3.22 16.37
C LEU A 141 -1.94 3.56 16.16
N LEU A 142 -2.77 2.56 15.86
CA LEU A 142 -4.21 2.75 15.65
C LEU A 142 -4.93 3.27 16.90
N ALA A 143 -4.47 2.89 18.09
CA ALA A 143 -5.05 3.31 19.38
C ALA A 143 -4.81 4.81 19.67
N VAL A 144 -3.68 5.36 19.20
CA VAL A 144 -3.31 6.77 19.45
C VAL A 144 -3.52 7.69 18.25
N LEU A 145 -3.91 7.10 17.12
CA LEU A 145 -4.24 7.86 15.91
C LEU A 145 -5.46 8.75 16.16
N PRO A 146 -5.48 10.03 15.73
CA PRO A 146 -6.62 10.92 15.92
C PRO A 146 -7.95 10.30 15.47
N ALA A 147 -9.03 10.55 16.18
CA ALA A 147 -10.35 9.94 15.92
C ALA A 147 -10.87 10.20 14.49
N GLY A 148 -10.58 11.37 13.91
CA GLY A 148 -10.94 11.74 12.54
C GLY A 148 -9.92 11.31 11.47
N ALA A 149 -8.80 10.68 11.88
CA ALA A 149 -7.78 10.27 10.93
C ALA A 149 -8.21 9.03 10.13
N TRP A 150 -7.72 8.93 8.90
CA TRP A 150 -8.01 7.80 8.02
C TRP A 150 -7.26 6.55 8.45
N ARG A 151 -7.95 5.43 8.49
CA ARG A 151 -7.40 4.09 8.67
C ARG A 151 -7.54 3.35 7.36
N ILE A 152 -6.45 3.27 6.60
CA ILE A 152 -6.46 2.82 5.21
C ILE A 152 -5.82 1.44 5.15
N PHE A 153 -6.62 0.42 4.87
CA PHE A 153 -6.15 -0.95 4.76
C PHE A 153 -6.10 -1.38 3.29
N ASP A 154 -4.90 -1.60 2.78
CA ASP A 154 -4.66 -2.28 1.50
C ASP A 154 -4.45 -3.77 1.78
N VAL A 155 -5.39 -4.61 1.39
CA VAL A 155 -5.39 -6.04 1.70
C VAL A 155 -4.15 -6.73 1.18
N ASN A 156 -3.87 -6.60 -0.10
CA ASN A 156 -2.64 -7.01 -0.79
C ASN A 156 -2.13 -8.39 -0.34
N LEU A 157 -2.95 -9.43 -0.53
CA LEU A 157 -2.68 -10.80 -0.10
C LEU A 157 -1.38 -11.35 -0.68
N ARG A 158 -0.59 -12.00 0.16
CA ARG A 158 0.67 -12.66 -0.24
C ARG A 158 0.76 -14.06 0.36
N PRO A 159 0.37 -15.10 -0.37
CA PRO A 159 0.54 -16.47 0.10
C PRO A 159 1.99 -16.77 0.52
N PRO A 160 2.22 -17.53 1.59
CA PRO A 160 1.24 -18.19 2.45
C PRO A 160 0.70 -17.33 3.61
N TYR A 161 0.94 -16.01 3.61
CA TYR A 161 0.59 -15.06 4.70
C TYR A 161 -0.75 -14.38 4.44
N ASP A 162 -1.74 -15.12 3.98
CA ASP A 162 -3.02 -14.63 3.47
C ASP A 162 -4.22 -15.15 4.31
N ASP A 163 -4.05 -15.18 5.64
CA ASP A 163 -5.06 -15.60 6.62
C ASP A 163 -6.32 -14.70 6.54
N PRO A 164 -7.49 -15.25 6.14
CA PRO A 164 -8.72 -14.48 6.01
C PRO A 164 -9.22 -13.91 7.35
N ASP A 165 -8.97 -14.59 8.46
CA ASP A 165 -9.40 -14.11 9.79
C ASP A 165 -8.59 -12.90 10.22
N LEU A 166 -7.29 -12.89 9.95
CA LEU A 166 -6.44 -11.72 10.14
C LEU A 166 -6.93 -10.55 9.28
N VAL A 167 -7.21 -10.78 8.01
CA VAL A 167 -7.72 -9.75 7.09
C VAL A 167 -9.03 -9.16 7.58
N ASN A 168 -9.99 -9.98 8.01
CA ASN A 168 -11.26 -9.52 8.55
C ASN A 168 -11.06 -8.66 9.82
N ARG A 169 -10.15 -9.05 10.72
CA ARG A 169 -9.83 -8.25 11.92
C ARG A 169 -9.21 -6.91 11.58
N LEU A 170 -8.29 -6.87 10.61
CA LEU A 170 -7.64 -5.63 10.16
C LEU A 170 -8.62 -4.69 9.44
N ALA A 171 -9.57 -5.25 8.70
CA ALA A 171 -10.59 -4.49 7.98
C ALA A 171 -11.65 -3.88 8.92
N ALA A 172 -11.96 -4.52 10.05
CA ALA A 172 -13.02 -4.09 10.97
C ALA A 172 -12.82 -2.68 11.58
N GLY A 173 -11.61 -2.14 11.55
CA GLY A 173 -11.32 -0.78 12.03
C GLY A 173 -10.99 0.21 10.92
N ALA A 174 -10.99 -0.24 9.67
CA ALA A 174 -10.62 0.59 8.54
C ALA A 174 -11.71 1.61 8.16
N THR A 175 -11.30 2.78 7.70
CA THR A 175 -12.18 3.80 7.10
C THR A 175 -12.17 3.72 5.58
N LEU A 176 -11.10 3.14 5.00
CA LEU A 176 -10.98 2.77 3.60
C LEU A 176 -10.35 1.38 3.52
N LEU A 177 -11.05 0.47 2.86
CA LEU A 177 -10.59 -0.88 2.52
C LEU A 177 -10.35 -0.95 1.01
N LYS A 178 -9.12 -1.27 0.59
CA LYS A 178 -8.80 -1.47 -0.82
C LYS A 178 -8.34 -2.91 -1.06
N LEU A 179 -8.83 -3.50 -2.12
CA LEU A 179 -8.47 -4.84 -2.59
C LEU A 179 -8.50 -4.89 -4.12
N ASN A 180 -7.94 -5.94 -4.69
CA ASN A 180 -8.23 -6.29 -6.08
C ASN A 180 -9.44 -7.25 -6.18
N ALA A 181 -9.96 -7.45 -7.39
CA ALA A 181 -11.15 -8.26 -7.63
C ALA A 181 -10.95 -9.73 -7.22
N ALA A 182 -9.74 -10.29 -7.41
CA ALA A 182 -9.42 -11.65 -7.00
C ALA A 182 -9.42 -11.80 -5.47
N GLU A 183 -8.84 -10.84 -4.76
CA GLU A 183 -8.87 -10.78 -3.30
C GLU A 183 -10.29 -10.64 -2.76
N ALA A 184 -11.09 -9.76 -3.36
CA ALA A 184 -12.48 -9.56 -2.98
C ALA A 184 -13.30 -10.85 -3.16
N ALA A 185 -13.22 -11.48 -4.32
CA ALA A 185 -13.91 -12.75 -4.59
C ALA A 185 -13.49 -13.86 -3.62
N ARG A 186 -12.20 -13.97 -3.35
CA ARG A 186 -11.65 -14.95 -2.39
C ARG A 186 -12.18 -14.72 -0.98
N LEU A 187 -12.17 -13.48 -0.49
CA LEU A 187 -12.63 -13.14 0.86
C LEU A 187 -14.15 -13.26 1.02
N VAL A 188 -14.91 -12.95 -0.02
CA VAL A 188 -16.39 -13.01 0.03
C VAL A 188 -16.92 -14.43 -0.09
N SER A 189 -16.43 -15.20 -1.06
CA SER A 189 -16.99 -16.49 -1.44
C SER A 189 -15.99 -17.65 -1.54
N GLY A 190 -14.68 -17.38 -1.40
CA GLY A 190 -13.63 -18.37 -1.62
C GLY A 190 -13.45 -18.79 -3.09
N GLN A 191 -14.12 -18.11 -4.02
CA GLN A 191 -14.09 -18.41 -5.45
C GLN A 191 -13.13 -17.49 -6.22
N SER A 192 -12.86 -17.86 -7.47
CA SER A 192 -12.14 -17.00 -8.41
C SER A 192 -12.98 -15.76 -8.75
N GLU A 193 -12.29 -14.68 -9.15
CA GLU A 193 -12.96 -13.46 -9.62
C GLU A 193 -13.80 -13.71 -10.88
N SER A 194 -14.85 -12.92 -11.05
CA SER A 194 -15.59 -12.81 -12.30
C SER A 194 -16.03 -11.36 -12.49
N ALA A 195 -16.03 -10.91 -13.74
CA ALA A 195 -16.46 -9.55 -14.07
C ALA A 195 -17.93 -9.30 -13.68
N GLY A 196 -18.21 -8.09 -13.20
CA GLY A 196 -19.55 -7.64 -12.85
C GLY A 196 -20.01 -7.95 -11.42
N ARG A 197 -19.16 -8.63 -10.61
CA ARG A 197 -19.49 -8.90 -9.20
C ARG A 197 -18.87 -7.89 -8.22
N GLU A 198 -18.06 -6.97 -8.72
CA GLU A 198 -17.27 -6.06 -7.90
C GLU A 198 -18.13 -5.22 -6.94
N GLU A 199 -19.29 -4.74 -7.40
CA GLU A 199 -20.22 -4.00 -6.54
C GLU A 199 -20.81 -4.88 -5.43
N ALA A 200 -21.25 -6.09 -5.76
CA ALA A 200 -21.82 -7.03 -4.80
C ALA A 200 -20.79 -7.44 -3.74
N ASP A 201 -19.54 -7.69 -4.17
CA ASP A 201 -18.44 -8.01 -3.27
C ASP A 201 -18.09 -6.82 -2.36
N ALA A 202 -18.05 -5.60 -2.90
CA ALA A 202 -17.80 -4.39 -2.10
C ALA A 202 -18.89 -4.17 -1.03
N ARG A 203 -20.16 -4.35 -1.39
CA ARG A 203 -21.29 -4.23 -0.44
C ARG A 203 -21.22 -5.30 0.65
N THR A 204 -20.89 -6.53 0.28
CA THR A 204 -20.72 -7.65 1.23
C THR A 204 -19.59 -7.37 2.21
N LEU A 205 -18.43 -6.91 1.71
CA LEU A 205 -17.28 -6.55 2.53
C LEU A 205 -17.61 -5.37 3.45
N ALA A 206 -18.24 -4.33 2.95
CA ALA A 206 -18.67 -3.17 3.75
C ALA A 206 -19.62 -3.60 4.90
N ALA A 207 -20.60 -4.46 4.60
CA ALA A 207 -21.52 -4.97 5.62
C ALA A 207 -20.83 -5.85 6.65
N ARG A 208 -19.88 -6.70 6.23
CA ARG A 208 -19.14 -7.62 7.11
C ARG A 208 -18.17 -6.90 8.04
N THR A 209 -17.46 -5.90 7.52
CA THR A 209 -16.37 -5.22 8.24
C THR A 209 -16.79 -3.92 8.91
N GLY A 210 -17.94 -3.37 8.52
CA GLY A 210 -18.37 -2.03 8.92
C GLY A 210 -17.58 -0.90 8.26
N CYS A 211 -16.69 -1.20 7.30
CA CYS A 211 -15.88 -0.20 6.63
C CYS A 211 -16.74 0.70 5.72
N PRO A 212 -16.76 2.03 5.92
CA PRO A 212 -17.65 2.93 5.18
C PRO A 212 -17.23 3.17 3.73
N THR A 213 -15.98 2.82 3.37
CA THR A 213 -15.45 3.03 2.01
C THR A 213 -14.71 1.78 1.57
N VAL A 214 -15.20 1.12 0.50
CA VAL A 214 -14.56 -0.06 -0.09
C VAL A 214 -14.21 0.22 -1.55
N CYS A 215 -12.95 0.00 -1.91
CA CYS A 215 -12.45 0.17 -3.26
C CYS A 215 -11.97 -1.17 -3.82
N ILE A 216 -12.45 -1.57 -4.99
CA ILE A 216 -12.03 -2.78 -5.69
C ILE A 216 -11.42 -2.41 -7.03
N THR A 217 -10.14 -2.76 -7.22
CA THR A 217 -9.43 -2.64 -8.51
C THR A 217 -9.57 -3.94 -9.29
N ALA A 218 -9.80 -3.86 -10.60
CA ALA A 218 -10.05 -5.02 -11.47
C ALA A 218 -9.11 -5.06 -12.69
N GLY A 219 -7.87 -4.63 -12.52
CA GLY A 219 -6.85 -4.59 -13.57
C GLY A 219 -7.27 -3.70 -14.75
N ASP A 220 -7.18 -4.27 -15.95
CA ASP A 220 -7.54 -3.57 -17.20
C ASP A 220 -9.05 -3.26 -17.34
N ARG A 221 -9.89 -3.93 -16.55
CA ARG A 221 -11.34 -3.65 -16.52
C ARG A 221 -11.66 -2.32 -15.81
N GLY A 222 -10.78 -1.83 -14.93
CA GLY A 222 -10.97 -0.57 -14.20
C GLY A 222 -11.03 -0.74 -12.69
N ALA A 223 -11.80 0.09 -12.02
CA ALA A 223 -11.97 0.06 -10.57
C ALA A 223 -13.34 0.54 -10.13
N GLY A 224 -13.76 0.10 -8.94
CA GLY A 224 -15.02 0.51 -8.31
C GLY A 224 -14.79 1.06 -6.91
N LEU A 225 -15.62 2.03 -6.52
CA LEU A 225 -15.62 2.67 -5.21
C LEU A 225 -17.04 2.65 -4.63
N LEU A 226 -17.21 1.96 -3.52
CA LEU A 226 -18.40 2.04 -2.67
C LEU A 226 -18.12 3.03 -1.54
N ARG A 227 -18.87 4.14 -1.49
CA ARG A 227 -18.77 5.14 -0.41
C ARG A 227 -20.13 5.76 -0.13
N SER A 228 -20.46 5.93 1.14
CA SER A 228 -21.77 6.48 1.54
C SER A 228 -22.98 5.76 0.89
N GLY A 229 -22.85 4.43 0.68
CA GLY A 229 -23.88 3.60 0.05
C GLY A 229 -23.96 3.70 -1.48
N GLN A 230 -23.24 4.61 -2.10
CA GLN A 230 -23.18 4.79 -3.55
C GLN A 230 -22.00 4.04 -4.16
N TRP A 231 -22.27 3.37 -5.30
CA TRP A 231 -21.27 2.70 -6.09
C TRP A 231 -20.89 3.54 -7.30
N HIS A 232 -19.61 3.71 -7.51
CA HIS A 232 -19.03 4.34 -8.69
C HIS A 232 -18.10 3.34 -9.37
N TRP A 233 -18.17 3.26 -10.70
CA TRP A 233 -17.27 2.45 -11.50
C TRP A 233 -16.54 3.33 -12.52
N GLU A 234 -15.24 3.18 -12.61
CA GLU A 234 -14.43 3.79 -13.67
C GLU A 234 -13.85 2.67 -14.52
N ALA A 235 -14.19 2.66 -15.80
CA ALA A 235 -13.66 1.68 -16.74
C ALA A 235 -12.17 1.93 -17.02
N GLY A 236 -11.40 0.85 -17.10
CA GLY A 236 -10.00 0.90 -17.48
C GLY A 236 -9.82 1.37 -18.91
N ARG A 237 -8.71 2.05 -19.16
CA ARG A 237 -8.34 2.49 -20.50
C ARG A 237 -7.23 1.60 -21.05
N PRO A 238 -7.26 1.28 -22.36
CA PRO A 238 -6.15 0.57 -22.98
C PRO A 238 -4.84 1.38 -22.85
N VAL A 239 -3.82 0.76 -22.29
CA VAL A 239 -2.47 1.32 -22.19
C VAL A 239 -1.44 0.29 -22.66
N ALA A 240 -0.30 0.76 -23.14
CA ALA A 240 0.83 -0.12 -23.44
C ALA A 240 1.52 -0.53 -22.11
N VAL A 241 1.17 -1.69 -21.59
CA VAL A 241 1.70 -2.18 -20.31
C VAL A 241 3.18 -2.55 -20.47
N ALA A 242 4.04 -1.93 -19.66
CA ALA A 242 5.44 -2.30 -19.51
C ALA A 242 5.65 -3.20 -18.28
N ASP A 243 5.05 -2.82 -17.14
CA ASP A 243 5.12 -3.53 -15.88
C ASP A 243 3.92 -3.15 -15.01
N THR A 244 3.28 -4.11 -14.36
CA THR A 244 2.12 -3.84 -13.49
C THR A 244 2.50 -3.63 -12.02
N VAL A 245 3.76 -3.84 -11.66
CA VAL A 245 4.23 -3.70 -10.27
C VAL A 245 4.08 -2.26 -9.82
N GLY A 246 3.48 -2.06 -8.63
CA GLY A 246 3.26 -0.74 -8.04
C GLY A 246 2.07 0.05 -8.61
N SER A 247 1.40 -0.40 -9.69
CA SER A 247 0.24 0.30 -10.25
C SER A 247 -0.91 0.43 -9.25
N GLY A 248 -1.18 -0.63 -8.46
CA GLY A 248 -2.16 -0.63 -7.38
C GLY A 248 -1.79 0.29 -6.22
N ASP A 249 -0.49 0.40 -5.91
CA ASP A 249 0.04 1.27 -4.87
C ASP A 249 -0.09 2.75 -5.28
N ALA A 250 0.23 3.05 -6.53
CA ALA A 250 0.08 4.38 -7.12
C ALA A 250 -1.39 4.81 -7.22
N PHE A 251 -2.27 3.88 -7.61
CA PHE A 251 -3.71 4.06 -7.59
C PHE A 251 -4.19 4.43 -6.18
N LEU A 252 -3.80 3.64 -5.16
CA LEU A 252 -4.20 3.90 -3.79
C LEU A 252 -3.73 5.26 -3.30
N ALA A 253 -2.47 5.63 -3.56
CA ALA A 253 -1.94 6.94 -3.19
C ALA A 253 -2.77 8.08 -3.79
N ALA A 254 -3.10 8.01 -5.08
CA ALA A 254 -3.90 9.01 -5.77
C ALA A 254 -5.35 9.07 -5.26
N LEU A 255 -5.96 7.91 -4.97
CA LEU A 255 -7.29 7.82 -4.38
C LEU A 255 -7.33 8.49 -3.00
N VAL A 256 -6.39 8.16 -2.13
CA VAL A 256 -6.29 8.71 -0.77
C VAL A 256 -6.14 10.24 -0.82
N ILE A 257 -5.22 10.76 -1.63
CA ILE A 257 -5.03 12.22 -1.79
C ILE A 257 -6.34 12.90 -2.23
N SER A 258 -7.03 12.29 -3.20
CA SER A 258 -8.24 12.87 -3.78
C SER A 258 -9.40 12.88 -2.79
N LEU A 259 -9.62 11.77 -2.08
CA LEU A 259 -10.68 11.65 -1.08
C LEU A 259 -10.44 12.56 0.13
N MET A 260 -9.18 12.64 0.61
CA MET A 260 -8.82 13.53 1.73
C MET A 260 -8.91 15.00 1.35
N GLY A 261 -8.65 15.34 0.10
CA GLY A 261 -8.72 16.72 -0.39
C GLY A 261 -10.15 17.27 -0.43
N ALA A 262 -11.17 16.43 -0.45
CA ALA A 262 -12.61 16.75 -0.45
C ALA A 262 -13.04 17.81 -1.51
N LYS A 263 -12.28 17.93 -2.60
CA LYS A 263 -12.52 18.90 -3.67
C LYS A 263 -13.16 18.30 -4.91
N LEU A 264 -13.16 16.98 -5.01
CA LEU A 264 -13.65 16.23 -6.15
C LEU A 264 -14.82 15.35 -5.72
N SER A 265 -15.72 15.02 -6.67
CA SER A 265 -16.70 13.97 -6.45
C SER A 265 -16.02 12.60 -6.33
N ASP A 266 -16.71 11.62 -5.72
CA ASP A 266 -16.17 10.27 -5.56
C ASP A 266 -15.81 9.64 -6.92
N ALA A 267 -16.64 9.84 -7.95
CA ALA A 267 -16.34 9.41 -9.31
C ALA A 267 -15.08 10.08 -9.88
N ALA A 268 -14.88 11.37 -9.64
CA ALA A 268 -13.69 12.07 -10.11
C ALA A 268 -12.41 11.66 -9.33
N CYS A 269 -12.55 11.34 -8.03
CA CYS A 269 -11.46 10.77 -7.24
C CYS A 269 -11.02 9.41 -7.80
N LEU A 270 -12.00 8.54 -8.10
CA LEU A 270 -11.77 7.23 -8.68
C LEU A 270 -11.10 7.33 -10.05
N ALA A 271 -11.66 8.16 -10.93
CA ALA A 271 -11.12 8.39 -12.27
C ALA A 271 -9.66 8.85 -12.22
N ARG A 272 -9.31 9.81 -11.33
CA ARG A 272 -7.93 10.25 -11.15
C ARG A 272 -7.03 9.12 -10.67
N ALA A 273 -7.49 8.29 -9.72
CA ALA A 273 -6.73 7.15 -9.23
C ALA A 273 -6.44 6.13 -10.34
N CYS A 274 -7.43 5.82 -11.19
CA CYS A 274 -7.23 4.97 -12.36
C CYS A 274 -6.16 5.51 -13.30
N ARG A 275 -6.18 6.83 -13.61
CA ARG A 275 -5.16 7.47 -14.48
C ARG A 275 -3.74 7.27 -13.96
N ILE A 276 -3.55 7.45 -12.65
CA ILE A 276 -2.23 7.30 -12.03
C ILE A 276 -1.76 5.85 -12.06
N GLY A 277 -2.64 4.89 -11.72
CA GLY A 277 -2.33 3.46 -11.81
C GLY A 277 -2.02 3.01 -13.24
N GLU A 278 -2.83 3.44 -14.22
CA GLU A 278 -2.61 3.18 -15.65
C GLU A 278 -1.27 3.75 -16.13
N TRP A 279 -0.94 4.97 -15.72
CA TRP A 279 0.36 5.57 -16.06
C TRP A 279 1.52 4.76 -15.48
N VAL A 280 1.46 4.36 -14.21
CA VAL A 280 2.51 3.52 -13.61
C VAL A 280 2.65 2.20 -14.36
N ALA A 281 1.54 1.58 -14.78
CA ALA A 281 1.60 0.35 -15.57
C ALA A 281 2.32 0.51 -16.93
N THR A 282 2.48 1.72 -17.45
CA THR A 282 3.29 2.00 -18.64
C THR A 282 4.78 2.20 -18.35
N GLN A 283 5.19 2.18 -17.08
CA GLN A 283 6.56 2.40 -16.64
C GLN A 283 7.21 1.07 -16.20
N HIS A 284 8.52 1.07 -15.97
CA HIS A 284 9.22 -0.07 -15.37
C HIS A 284 9.42 0.12 -13.87
N GLY A 285 9.06 -0.91 -13.11
CA GLY A 285 9.20 -0.95 -11.65
C GLY A 285 8.15 -0.14 -10.89
N ALA A 286 8.11 -0.36 -9.58
CA ALA A 286 7.07 0.18 -8.70
C ALA A 286 7.22 1.68 -8.36
N THR A 287 8.39 2.27 -8.61
CA THR A 287 8.71 3.64 -8.19
C THR A 287 9.29 4.46 -9.35
N PRO A 288 8.55 4.62 -10.48
CA PRO A 288 9.03 5.36 -11.64
C PRO A 288 9.20 6.85 -11.35
N GLU A 289 10.09 7.51 -12.09
CA GLU A 289 10.23 8.95 -12.01
C GLU A 289 8.99 9.65 -12.56
N TYR A 290 8.44 10.56 -11.75
CA TYR A 290 7.30 11.38 -12.16
C TYR A 290 7.76 12.48 -13.12
N PRO A 291 6.94 12.85 -14.11
CA PRO A 291 7.22 14.00 -14.97
C PRO A 291 7.46 15.27 -14.16
N ALA A 292 8.33 16.13 -14.67
CA ALA A 292 8.63 17.41 -14.04
C ALA A 292 7.33 18.21 -13.79
N GLY A 293 7.10 18.63 -12.54
CA GLY A 293 5.88 19.35 -12.14
C GLY A 293 4.75 18.48 -11.60
N GLY A 294 4.92 17.15 -11.51
CA GLY A 294 3.96 16.25 -10.81
C GLY A 294 2.55 16.18 -11.42
N LYS A 295 2.36 16.71 -12.63
CA LYS A 295 1.05 16.67 -13.32
C LYS A 295 1.00 15.45 -14.24
N LEU A 296 0.14 14.50 -13.89
CA LEU A 296 -0.29 13.35 -14.69
C LEU A 296 -1.76 13.51 -15.03
#